data_2ad4e9cb1140346de3ea64526aa36bbe
#
_entry.id   2ad4e9cb1140346de3ea64526aa36bbe
#
_cell.length_a   1.000
_cell.length_b   1.000
_cell.length_c   1.000
_cell.angle_alpha   90.00
_cell.angle_beta   90.00
_cell.angle_gamma   90.00
#
_symmetry.space_group_name_H-M   'P 1'
#
loop_
_entity.id
_entity.type
_entity.pdbx_description
1 polymer ?
#
loop_
_entity_poly.entity_id
_entity_poly.type
_entity_poly.pdbx_seq_one_letter_code
_entity_poly.pdbx_strand_id
1 'polypeptide(L)'
;VSSVTHSLRFKLGQPIEKVFPLFSAEGEKRWVPGWEYENVMGSTELCEDYVFVTKHHDHASTDAIWLVKRFDPESYFVQFYKIEPEDKVGVITVQCFQRDTCLTEVEVTYHYTGLCEKGNTFVKDFTASRYKEYIGEWKSLLIHYFQSKR
;
A
#
# COMPACT_ATOMS: atom_id res chain seq x y z
N VAL A 1 -7.27 18.12 -14.88
CA VAL A 1 -6.61 16.94 -14.28
C VAL A 1 -6.17 17.30 -12.87
N SER A 2 -6.58 16.51 -11.91
CA SER A 2 -6.19 16.67 -10.51
C SER A 2 -5.27 15.54 -10.09
N SER A 3 -4.16 15.90 -9.43
CA SER A 3 -3.22 14.94 -8.88
C SER A 3 -2.75 15.42 -7.51
N VAL A 4 -2.38 14.48 -6.67
CA VAL A 4 -1.83 14.77 -5.34
C VAL A 4 -0.79 13.73 -4.96
N THR A 5 0.26 14.17 -4.27
CA THR A 5 1.29 13.26 -3.78
C THR A 5 1.53 13.53 -2.29
N HIS A 6 1.53 12.47 -1.51
CA HIS A 6 1.90 12.53 -0.10
C HIS A 6 2.89 11.43 0.24
N SER A 7 3.78 11.71 1.17
CA SER A 7 4.77 10.76 1.64
C SER A 7 4.90 10.87 3.16
N LEU A 8 5.10 9.74 3.82
CA LEU A 8 5.27 9.70 5.26
C LEU A 8 6.20 8.56 5.64
N ARG A 9 7.01 8.78 6.67
CA ARG A 9 7.89 7.77 7.22
C ARG A 9 7.43 7.39 8.62
N PHE A 10 7.59 6.13 8.97
CA PHE A 10 7.39 5.66 10.35
C PHE A 10 8.40 4.55 10.64
N LYS A 11 8.62 4.30 11.93
CA LYS A 11 9.59 3.30 12.38
C LYS A 11 8.89 2.14 13.08
N LEU A 12 9.42 0.94 12.86
CA LEU A 12 8.99 -0.29 13.53
C LEU A 12 10.21 -0.95 14.16
N GLY A 13 10.05 -1.41 15.41
CA GLY A 13 11.10 -2.09 16.15
C GLY A 13 11.24 -3.54 15.73
N GLN A 14 11.45 -3.79 14.45
CA GLN A 14 11.56 -5.13 13.86
C GLN A 14 12.61 -5.14 12.74
N PRO A 15 13.24 -6.29 12.48
CA PRO A 15 14.18 -6.40 11.38
C PRO A 15 13.50 -6.27 10.02
N ILE A 16 14.22 -5.71 9.06
CA ILE A 16 13.68 -5.38 7.74
C ILE A 16 13.19 -6.61 6.97
N GLU A 17 13.80 -7.75 7.18
CA GLU A 17 13.42 -9.02 6.55
C GLU A 17 12.03 -9.49 6.98
N LYS A 18 11.58 -9.04 8.16
CA LYS A 18 10.23 -9.34 8.67
C LYS A 18 9.21 -8.30 8.27
N VAL A 19 9.66 -7.07 8.03
CA VAL A 19 8.77 -5.94 7.74
C VAL A 19 8.42 -5.86 6.25
N PHE A 20 9.42 -5.88 5.39
CA PHE A 20 9.22 -5.66 3.97
C PHE A 20 8.23 -6.64 3.31
N PRO A 21 8.27 -7.96 3.59
CA PRO A 21 7.33 -8.90 2.97
C PRO A 21 5.86 -8.67 3.28
N LEU A 22 5.56 -7.85 4.30
CA LEU A 22 4.18 -7.53 4.66
C LEU A 22 3.50 -6.58 3.67
N PHE A 23 4.28 -5.96 2.80
CA PHE A 23 3.78 -5.01 1.79
C PHE A 23 3.61 -5.69 0.43
N SER A 24 2.83 -6.77 0.42
CA SER A 24 2.44 -7.52 -0.76
C SER A 24 0.98 -7.92 -0.62
N ALA A 25 0.35 -8.38 -1.70
CA ALA A 25 -1.02 -8.85 -1.64
C ALA A 25 -1.19 -9.94 -0.59
N GLU A 26 -0.30 -10.92 -0.57
CA GLU A 26 -0.36 -12.01 0.41
C GLU A 26 0.03 -11.55 1.81
N GLY A 27 1.05 -10.68 1.92
CA GLY A 27 1.52 -10.16 3.20
C GLY A 27 0.47 -9.33 3.92
N GLU A 28 -0.34 -8.57 3.21
CA GLU A 28 -1.37 -7.71 3.80
C GLU A 28 -2.49 -8.49 4.48
N LYS A 29 -2.70 -9.74 4.12
CA LYS A 29 -3.64 -10.62 4.84
C LYS A 29 -3.32 -10.73 6.33
N ARG A 30 -2.06 -10.55 6.68
CA ARG A 30 -1.59 -10.77 8.06
C ARG A 30 -1.88 -9.58 8.97
N TRP A 31 -1.96 -8.38 8.43
CA TRP A 31 -2.07 -7.19 9.27
C TRP A 31 -3.21 -6.23 8.90
N VAL A 32 -3.76 -6.33 7.69
CA VAL A 32 -4.87 -5.46 7.25
C VAL A 32 -6.20 -6.17 7.53
N PRO A 33 -7.04 -5.65 8.44
CA PRO A 33 -8.35 -6.25 8.72
C PRO A 33 -9.23 -6.28 7.47
N GLY A 34 -9.87 -7.42 7.23
CA GLY A 34 -10.79 -7.56 6.11
C GLY A 34 -10.14 -7.59 4.74
N TRP A 35 -8.81 -7.69 4.68
CA TRP A 35 -8.12 -7.75 3.40
C TRP A 35 -8.41 -9.04 2.67
N GLU A 36 -8.96 -8.91 1.47
CA GLU A 36 -9.19 -10.03 0.56
C GLU A 36 -8.77 -9.59 -0.83
N TYR A 37 -8.08 -10.46 -1.54
CA TYR A 37 -7.71 -10.19 -2.91
C TYR A 37 -7.95 -11.40 -3.79
N GLU A 38 -8.21 -11.15 -5.07
CA GLU A 38 -8.34 -12.19 -6.07
C GLU A 38 -6.97 -12.42 -6.71
N ASN A 39 -6.45 -13.63 -6.58
CA ASN A 39 -5.16 -14.02 -7.14
C ASN A 39 -5.34 -14.50 -8.57
N VAL A 40 -5.37 -13.55 -9.51
CA VAL A 40 -5.68 -13.85 -10.92
C VAL A 40 -4.57 -14.61 -11.63
N MET A 41 -3.35 -14.53 -11.12
CA MET A 41 -2.19 -15.18 -11.76
C MET A 41 -1.84 -16.54 -11.17
N GLY A 42 -2.51 -16.93 -10.09
CA GLY A 42 -2.31 -18.25 -9.48
C GLY A 42 -1.04 -18.39 -8.65
N SER A 43 -0.26 -17.33 -8.48
CA SER A 43 0.96 -17.33 -7.66
C SER A 43 0.81 -16.29 -6.55
N THR A 44 1.35 -16.56 -5.38
CA THR A 44 1.41 -15.59 -4.27
C THR A 44 2.74 -14.86 -4.22
N GLU A 45 3.65 -15.19 -5.12
CA GLU A 45 4.97 -14.59 -5.16
C GLU A 45 4.92 -13.18 -5.74
N LEU A 46 5.47 -12.22 -5.01
CA LEU A 46 5.56 -10.85 -5.48
C LEU A 46 6.65 -10.73 -6.53
N CYS A 47 6.31 -10.16 -7.68
CA CYS A 47 7.26 -9.93 -8.77
C CYS A 47 6.73 -8.78 -9.65
N GLU A 48 7.59 -8.23 -10.49
CA GLU A 48 7.17 -7.22 -11.45
C GLU A 48 6.09 -7.80 -12.38
N ASP A 49 5.17 -6.96 -12.77
CA ASP A 49 4.02 -7.30 -13.64
C ASP A 49 2.98 -8.23 -12.98
N TYR A 50 3.13 -8.53 -11.69
CA TYR A 50 2.12 -9.29 -10.96
C TYR A 50 0.84 -8.46 -10.85
N VAL A 51 -0.29 -9.08 -11.21
CA VAL A 51 -1.62 -8.43 -11.19
C VAL A 51 -2.52 -9.14 -10.18
N PHE A 52 -3.23 -8.36 -9.39
CA PHE A 52 -4.28 -8.89 -8.52
C PHE A 52 -5.42 -7.87 -8.44
N VAL A 53 -6.56 -8.30 -7.90
CA VAL A 53 -7.76 -7.48 -7.81
C VAL A 53 -8.26 -7.46 -6.38
N THR A 54 -8.64 -6.29 -5.89
CA THR A 54 -9.34 -6.17 -4.61
C THR A 54 -10.78 -5.76 -4.87
N LYS A 55 -11.70 -6.41 -4.14
CA LYS A 55 -13.12 -6.10 -4.23
C LYS A 55 -13.43 -4.82 -3.49
N HIS A 56 -14.40 -4.13 -3.99
CA HIS A 56 -14.86 -2.91 -3.35
C HIS A 56 -15.82 -3.23 -2.23
N HIS A 57 -15.54 -2.71 -1.04
CA HIS A 57 -16.35 -3.00 0.14
C HIS A 57 -17.39 -1.93 0.45
N ASP A 58 -17.32 -0.77 -0.19
CA ASP A 58 -18.18 0.37 0.10
C ASP A 58 -18.93 0.85 -1.13
N HIS A 59 -19.38 2.09 -1.08
CA HIS A 59 -20.20 2.74 -2.10
C HIS A 59 -19.45 3.05 -3.39
N ALA A 60 -18.22 2.64 -3.54
CA ALA A 60 -17.55 2.90 -4.77
C ALA A 60 -17.89 1.80 -5.77
N SER A 61 -17.94 2.18 -6.98
CA SER A 61 -18.59 1.49 -8.05
C SER A 61 -17.75 0.42 -8.72
N THR A 62 -16.45 0.29 -8.40
CA THR A 62 -15.55 -0.61 -9.12
C THR A 62 -14.52 -1.26 -8.21
N ASP A 63 -14.15 -2.49 -8.57
CA ASP A 63 -13.02 -3.17 -7.95
C ASP A 63 -11.72 -2.48 -8.35
N ALA A 64 -10.70 -2.60 -7.53
CA ALA A 64 -9.38 -2.06 -7.84
C ALA A 64 -8.52 -3.11 -8.52
N ILE A 65 -7.88 -2.71 -9.60
CA ILE A 65 -6.89 -3.53 -10.29
C ILE A 65 -5.52 -3.07 -9.82
N TRP A 66 -4.72 -4.01 -9.33
CA TRP A 66 -3.37 -3.73 -8.85
C TRP A 66 -2.36 -4.37 -9.77
N LEU A 67 -1.32 -3.62 -10.08
CA LEU A 67 -0.21 -4.09 -10.91
C LEU A 67 1.10 -3.71 -10.24
N VAL A 68 1.99 -4.66 -10.04
CA VAL A 68 3.32 -4.37 -9.51
C VAL A 68 4.14 -3.73 -10.61
N LYS A 69 4.44 -2.45 -10.44
CA LYS A 69 5.20 -1.65 -11.39
C LYS A 69 6.69 -1.91 -11.30
N ARG A 70 7.21 -1.92 -10.08
CA ARG A 70 8.63 -2.18 -9.80
C ARG A 70 8.75 -2.97 -8.52
N PHE A 71 9.64 -3.92 -8.52
CA PHE A 71 9.97 -4.71 -7.35
C PHE A 71 11.47 -4.94 -7.31
N ASP A 72 12.11 -4.38 -6.28
CA ASP A 72 13.53 -4.54 -6.03
C ASP A 72 13.73 -5.02 -4.60
N PRO A 73 13.72 -6.36 -4.39
CA PRO A 73 13.82 -6.90 -3.04
C PRO A 73 15.19 -6.67 -2.39
N GLU A 74 16.23 -6.49 -3.17
CA GLU A 74 17.56 -6.20 -2.62
C GLU A 74 17.62 -4.83 -1.96
N SER A 75 16.86 -3.87 -2.49
CA SER A 75 16.74 -2.52 -1.91
C SER A 75 15.53 -2.38 -1.00
N TYR A 76 14.74 -3.43 -0.81
CA TYR A 76 13.48 -3.40 -0.04
C TYR A 76 12.52 -2.35 -0.56
N PHE A 77 12.32 -2.35 -1.87
CA PHE A 77 11.49 -1.39 -2.60
C PHE A 77 10.41 -2.11 -3.39
N VAL A 78 9.16 -1.60 -3.31
CA VAL A 78 8.06 -2.06 -4.15
C VAL A 78 7.17 -0.89 -4.53
N GLN A 79 6.68 -0.91 -5.76
CA GLN A 79 5.79 0.12 -6.27
C GLN A 79 4.65 -0.53 -7.04
N PHE A 80 3.42 -0.10 -6.73
CA PHE A 80 2.20 -0.63 -7.32
C PHE A 80 1.45 0.47 -8.06
N TYR A 81 0.80 0.09 -9.16
CA TYR A 81 -0.35 0.83 -9.65
C TYR A 81 -1.60 0.27 -8.98
N LYS A 82 -2.46 1.15 -8.53
CA LYS A 82 -3.81 0.81 -8.08
C LYS A 82 -4.78 1.53 -9.00
N ILE A 83 -5.45 0.78 -9.86
CA ILE A 83 -6.30 1.34 -10.90
C ILE A 83 -7.75 1.12 -10.51
N GLU A 84 -8.48 2.21 -10.33
CA GLU A 84 -9.92 2.20 -10.08
C GLU A 84 -10.58 2.80 -11.31
N PRO A 85 -11.03 1.98 -12.27
CA PRO A 85 -11.57 2.47 -13.54
C PRO A 85 -12.69 3.47 -13.32
N GLU A 86 -12.69 4.54 -14.13
CA GLU A 86 -13.68 5.61 -14.07
C GLU A 86 -13.64 6.44 -12.77
N ASP A 87 -12.60 6.28 -11.97
CA ASP A 87 -12.45 7.00 -10.70
C ASP A 87 -11.08 7.66 -10.64
N LYS A 88 -10.05 6.88 -10.32
CA LYS A 88 -8.69 7.39 -10.14
C LYS A 88 -7.65 6.31 -10.33
N VAL A 89 -6.41 6.75 -10.49
CA VAL A 89 -5.23 5.87 -10.53
C VAL A 89 -4.30 6.27 -9.40
N GLY A 90 -3.90 5.30 -8.60
CA GLY A 90 -2.90 5.47 -7.56
C GLY A 90 -1.57 4.85 -7.95
N VAL A 91 -0.48 5.50 -7.56
CA VAL A 91 0.85 4.90 -7.54
C VAL A 91 1.26 4.84 -6.09
N ILE A 92 1.47 3.64 -5.58
CA ILE A 92 1.78 3.40 -4.17
C ILE A 92 3.20 2.85 -4.09
N THR A 93 4.06 3.56 -3.38
CA THR A 93 5.46 3.19 -3.24
C THR A 93 5.76 2.89 -1.79
N VAL A 94 6.39 1.76 -1.52
CA VAL A 94 6.89 1.41 -0.19
C VAL A 94 8.38 1.16 -0.28
N GLN A 95 9.14 1.89 0.52
CA GLN A 95 10.58 1.74 0.65
C GLN A 95 10.91 1.51 2.11
N CYS A 96 11.62 0.42 2.40
CA CYS A 96 12.08 0.13 3.76
C CYS A 96 13.57 0.41 3.86
N PHE A 97 13.98 0.96 5.01
CA PHE A 97 15.38 1.25 5.34
C PHE A 97 15.73 0.56 6.66
N GLN A 98 16.77 -0.24 6.66
CA GLN A 98 17.28 -0.81 7.90
C GLN A 98 18.08 0.26 8.63
N ARG A 99 17.59 0.67 9.81
CA ARG A 99 18.26 1.70 10.63
C ARG A 99 19.11 1.09 11.75
N ASP A 100 18.75 -0.12 12.18
CA ASP A 100 19.49 -0.90 13.16
C ASP A 100 19.08 -2.37 12.98
N THR A 101 19.69 -3.26 13.72
CA THR A 101 19.42 -4.71 13.64
C THR A 101 17.93 -5.04 13.79
N CYS A 102 17.26 -4.35 14.72
CA CYS A 102 15.81 -4.50 14.96
C CYS A 102 15.08 -3.18 14.85
N LEU A 103 15.43 -2.37 13.85
CA LEU A 103 14.76 -1.11 13.60
C LEU A 103 14.67 -0.86 12.11
N THR A 104 13.46 -0.78 11.61
CA THR A 104 13.17 -0.52 10.20
C THR A 104 12.37 0.77 10.07
N GLU A 105 12.80 1.65 9.18
CA GLU A 105 12.02 2.82 8.79
C GLU A 105 11.29 2.52 7.49
N VAL A 106 9.99 2.77 7.46
CA VAL A 106 9.14 2.54 6.30
C VAL A 106 8.72 3.89 5.74
N GLU A 107 8.95 4.09 4.45
CA GLU A 107 8.47 5.27 3.73
C GLU A 107 7.37 4.84 2.79
N VAL A 108 6.19 5.45 2.91
CA VAL A 108 5.04 5.16 2.07
C VAL A 108 4.65 6.42 1.32
N THR A 109 4.59 6.32 0.00
CA THR A 109 4.21 7.43 -0.87
C THR A 109 2.98 7.02 -1.68
N TYR A 110 1.97 7.88 -1.68
CA TYR A 110 0.78 7.74 -2.52
C TYR A 110 0.72 8.90 -3.48
N HIS A 111 0.55 8.59 -4.75
CA HIS A 111 0.27 9.58 -5.78
C HIS A 111 -1.03 9.20 -6.46
N TYR A 112 -2.05 10.04 -6.33
CA TYR A 112 -3.34 9.81 -6.96
C TYR A 112 -3.59 10.79 -8.09
N THR A 113 -4.17 10.29 -9.17
CA THR A 113 -4.64 11.11 -10.31
C THR A 113 -6.11 10.79 -10.55
N GLY A 114 -6.95 11.81 -10.55
CA GLY A 114 -8.37 11.67 -10.84
C GLY A 114 -8.62 11.44 -12.34
N LEU A 115 -9.57 10.56 -12.65
CA LEU A 115 -9.95 10.24 -14.03
C LEU A 115 -11.28 10.87 -14.43
N CYS A 116 -12.00 11.41 -13.46
CA CYS A 116 -13.32 12.01 -13.64
C CYS A 116 -13.58 12.99 -12.52
N GLU A 117 -14.73 13.64 -12.53
CA GLU A 117 -15.10 14.61 -11.49
C GLU A 117 -15.07 13.99 -10.08
N LYS A 118 -15.60 12.77 -9.95
CA LYS A 118 -15.60 12.04 -8.67
C LYS A 118 -14.18 11.80 -8.17
N GLY A 119 -13.30 11.33 -9.04
CA GLY A 119 -11.89 11.10 -8.69
C GLY A 119 -11.16 12.39 -8.37
N ASN A 120 -11.45 13.46 -9.07
CA ASN A 120 -10.87 14.77 -8.79
C ASN A 120 -11.31 15.30 -7.42
N THR A 121 -12.53 15.05 -7.03
CA THR A 121 -13.05 15.41 -5.70
C THR A 121 -12.29 14.63 -4.62
N PHE A 122 -12.10 13.34 -4.83
CA PHE A 122 -11.31 12.51 -3.92
C PHE A 122 -9.90 13.09 -3.76
N VAL A 123 -9.24 13.43 -4.86
CA VAL A 123 -7.89 13.98 -4.87
C VAL A 123 -7.80 15.27 -4.03
N LYS A 124 -8.78 16.16 -4.19
CA LYS A 124 -8.83 17.41 -3.42
C LYS A 124 -9.00 17.18 -1.94
N ASP A 125 -9.78 16.17 -1.57
CA ASP A 125 -10.06 15.84 -0.17
C ASP A 125 -8.96 15.01 0.49
N PHE A 126 -8.05 14.45 -0.31
CA PHE A 126 -6.95 13.63 0.17
C PHE A 126 -5.79 14.52 0.63
N THR A 127 -6.00 15.19 1.75
CA THR A 127 -5.05 16.16 2.31
C THR A 127 -3.88 15.48 3.02
N ALA A 128 -2.83 16.25 3.29
CA ALA A 128 -1.70 15.76 4.08
C ALA A 128 -2.14 15.26 5.45
N SER A 129 -3.11 15.93 6.07
CA SER A 129 -3.65 15.53 7.36
C SER A 129 -4.36 14.16 7.29
N ARG A 130 -5.19 13.95 6.29
CA ARG A 130 -5.85 12.65 6.08
C ARG A 130 -4.85 11.55 5.77
N TYR A 131 -3.84 11.88 4.97
CA TYR A 131 -2.79 10.91 4.64
C TYR A 131 -2.03 10.48 5.90
N LYS A 132 -1.71 11.44 6.76
CA LYS A 132 -1.02 11.16 8.03
C LYS A 132 -1.84 10.22 8.91
N GLU A 133 -3.15 10.43 8.99
CA GLU A 133 -4.04 9.54 9.73
C GLU A 133 -4.09 8.15 9.12
N TYR A 134 -4.16 8.08 7.79
CA TYR A 134 -4.23 6.83 7.05
C TYR A 134 -2.98 5.98 7.27
N ILE A 135 -1.80 6.56 7.13
CA ILE A 135 -0.54 5.84 7.32
C ILE A 135 -0.26 5.59 8.81
N GLY A 136 -0.75 6.47 9.69
CA GLY A 136 -0.71 6.23 11.13
C GLY A 136 -1.48 4.97 11.51
N GLU A 137 -2.58 4.70 10.83
CA GLU A 137 -3.35 3.46 11.00
C GLU A 137 -2.54 2.24 10.55
N TRP A 138 -1.82 2.33 9.44
CA TRP A 138 -0.89 1.29 9.01
C TRP A 138 0.11 0.94 10.12
N LYS A 139 0.73 1.97 10.68
CA LYS A 139 1.71 1.79 11.76
C LYS A 139 1.09 1.07 12.95
N SER A 140 -0.10 1.49 13.36
CA SER A 140 -0.82 0.88 14.49
C SER A 140 -1.14 -0.59 14.23
N LEU A 141 -1.62 -0.90 13.03
CA LEU A 141 -1.96 -2.26 12.63
C LEU A 141 -0.72 -3.15 12.59
N LEU A 142 0.39 -2.64 12.09
CA LEU A 142 1.65 -3.37 12.02
C LEU A 142 2.22 -3.63 13.41
N ILE A 143 2.17 -2.64 14.31
CA ILE A 143 2.58 -2.80 15.70
C ILE A 143 1.74 -3.91 16.36
N HIS A 144 0.43 -3.85 16.18
CA HIS A 144 -0.49 -4.86 16.72
C HIS A 144 -0.16 -6.26 16.19
N TYR A 145 0.10 -6.38 14.88
CA TYR A 145 0.47 -7.65 14.26
C TYR A 145 1.71 -8.25 14.92
N PHE A 146 2.76 -7.46 15.09
CA PHE A 146 4.00 -7.97 15.69
C PHE A 146 3.84 -8.30 17.17
N GLN A 147 3.01 -7.57 17.90
CA GLN A 147 2.72 -7.87 19.30
C GLN A 147 1.95 -9.19 19.46
N SER A 148 1.03 -9.48 18.55
CA SER A 148 0.21 -10.69 18.62
C SER A 148 0.99 -11.96 18.25
N LYS A 149 2.19 -11.83 17.74
CA LYS A 149 3.07 -12.95 17.35
C LYS A 149 3.99 -13.45 18.47
N ARG A 150 3.88 -12.90 19.63
CA ARG A 150 4.70 -13.31 20.80
C ARG A 150 4.18 -14.57 21.45
#